data_4cbbb5b5443ac9845a7290d25ae096c2
#
_entry.id   4cbbb5b5443ac9845a7290d25ae096c2
#
_cell.length_a   1.000
_cell.length_b   1.000
_cell.length_c   1.000
_cell.angle_alpha   90.00
_cell.angle_beta   90.00
_cell.angle_gamma   90.00
#
_symmetry.space_group_name_H-M   'P 1'
#
loop_
_entity.id
_entity.type
_entity.pdbx_description
1 polymer ?
#
loop_
_entity_poly.entity_id
_entity_poly.type
_entity_poly.pdbx_seq_one_letter_code
_entity_poly.pdbx_strand_id
1 'polypeptide(L)'
;MKKKIYLFILFFSLLHTYVFAQNNLMILKLTYGDVEIELYPEKAPNHVKRFKELANSGKYDGVVFHRVIDGFMAQVGDVKFGNSSSENFDLNRAGTGGSDLPNLKAEFNDIPHVKGILSMARSSDPNSANSQFFICFEDAPHLDRQYTVFGRVVEGMEFVDKIKKGDGPNGSVSNPDKIISFKSL
;
A
#
# COMPACT_ATOMS: atom_id res chain seq x y z
N MET A 1 36.51 -15.33 30.38
CA MET A 1 36.07 -15.64 29.02
C MET A 1 34.53 -15.51 28.79
N LYS A 2 33.66 -15.62 29.82
CA LYS A 2 32.20 -15.59 29.63
C LYS A 2 31.60 -14.21 29.26
N LYS A 3 32.20 -13.07 29.62
CA LYS A 3 31.71 -11.72 29.33
C LYS A 3 31.81 -11.32 27.83
N LYS A 4 32.75 -11.87 27.06
CA LYS A 4 32.91 -11.53 25.62
C LYS A 4 31.86 -12.22 24.72
N ILE A 5 31.31 -13.36 25.16
CA ILE A 5 30.31 -14.13 24.40
C ILE A 5 28.95 -13.37 24.44
N TYR A 6 28.58 -12.79 25.59
CA TYR A 6 27.32 -12.04 25.69
C TYR A 6 27.30 -10.77 24.85
N LEU A 7 28.44 -10.08 24.71
CA LEU A 7 28.54 -8.88 23.88
C LEU A 7 28.38 -9.21 22.38
N PHE A 8 28.90 -10.35 21.94
CA PHE A 8 28.82 -10.81 20.56
C PHE A 8 27.40 -11.24 20.17
N ILE A 9 26.68 -11.91 21.09
CA ILE A 9 25.29 -12.33 20.87
C ILE A 9 24.38 -11.10 20.82
N LEU A 10 24.58 -10.07 21.66
CA LEU A 10 23.79 -8.85 21.67
C LEU A 10 23.99 -8.05 20.36
N PHE A 11 25.23 -7.96 19.86
CA PHE A 11 25.54 -7.26 18.61
C PHE A 11 24.97 -7.98 17.39
N PHE A 12 24.95 -9.32 17.40
CA PHE A 12 24.39 -10.14 16.33
C PHE A 12 22.85 -10.04 16.31
N SER A 13 22.19 -9.98 17.45
CA SER A 13 20.74 -9.80 17.54
C SER A 13 20.29 -8.41 17.06
N LEU A 14 21.05 -7.35 17.37
CA LEU A 14 20.79 -5.99 16.89
C LEU A 14 20.96 -5.86 15.38
N LEU A 15 21.94 -6.52 14.78
CA LEU A 15 22.13 -6.56 13.32
C LEU A 15 20.98 -7.27 12.61
N HIS A 16 20.48 -8.38 13.17
CA HIS A 16 19.33 -9.10 12.60
C HIS A 16 18.04 -8.29 12.63
N THR A 17 17.78 -7.58 13.73
CA THR A 17 16.59 -6.72 13.82
C THR A 17 16.66 -5.54 12.87
N TYR A 18 17.83 -4.94 12.68
CA TYR A 18 18.03 -3.83 11.74
C TYR A 18 17.82 -4.27 10.28
N VAL A 19 18.40 -5.41 9.87
CA VAL A 19 18.23 -5.97 8.51
C VAL A 19 16.79 -6.37 8.26
N PHE A 20 16.09 -6.92 9.26
CA PHE A 20 14.68 -7.33 9.12
C PHE A 20 13.75 -6.11 8.99
N ALA A 21 14.02 -5.03 9.71
CA ALA A 21 13.28 -3.78 9.61
C ALA A 21 13.46 -3.15 8.22
N GLN A 22 14.68 -3.08 7.70
CA GLN A 22 14.99 -2.51 6.40
C GLN A 22 14.34 -3.29 5.24
N ASN A 23 14.17 -4.61 5.37
CA ASN A 23 13.49 -5.45 4.37
C ASN A 23 11.99 -5.16 4.23
N ASN A 24 11.36 -4.45 5.17
CA ASN A 24 9.93 -4.15 5.16
C ASN A 24 9.62 -2.70 4.78
N LEU A 25 10.63 -1.90 4.48
CA LEU A 25 10.48 -0.52 4.03
C LEU A 25 10.33 -0.45 2.52
N MET A 26 9.41 0.39 2.08
CA MET A 26 9.12 0.67 0.68
C MET A 26 9.12 2.18 0.43
N ILE A 27 9.57 2.61 -0.74
CA ILE A 27 9.45 4.00 -1.18
C ILE A 27 8.41 4.12 -2.28
N LEU A 28 7.35 4.85 -1.98
CA LEU A 28 6.33 5.29 -2.92
C LEU A 28 6.70 6.71 -3.39
N LYS A 29 7.07 6.85 -4.65
CA LYS A 29 7.39 8.14 -5.25
C LYS A 29 6.16 8.77 -5.89
N LEU A 30 5.79 9.95 -5.40
CA LEU A 30 4.73 10.79 -5.92
C LEU A 30 5.32 12.07 -6.55
N THR A 31 4.52 12.81 -7.30
CA THR A 31 4.90 14.13 -7.84
C THR A 31 5.30 15.12 -6.74
N TYR A 32 4.73 14.95 -5.55
CA TYR A 32 4.89 15.86 -4.40
C TYR A 32 6.08 15.52 -3.50
N GLY A 33 6.63 14.31 -3.60
CA GLY A 33 7.75 13.82 -2.80
C GLY A 33 7.71 12.31 -2.60
N ASP A 34 8.69 11.81 -1.88
CA ASP A 34 8.84 10.40 -1.56
C ASP A 34 8.12 10.09 -0.24
N VAL A 35 7.39 8.98 -0.22
CA VAL A 35 6.63 8.49 0.94
C VAL A 35 7.24 7.18 1.38
N GLU A 36 7.70 7.10 2.63
CA GLU A 36 8.23 5.88 3.21
C GLU A 36 7.12 5.07 3.86
N ILE A 37 7.05 3.78 3.54
CA ILE A 37 6.01 2.87 3.99
C ILE A 37 6.64 1.65 4.65
N GLU A 38 6.21 1.36 5.87
CA GLU A 38 6.51 0.12 6.58
C GLU A 38 5.43 -0.93 6.33
N LEU A 39 5.83 -2.13 5.91
CA LEU A 39 4.93 -3.26 5.68
C LEU A 39 4.89 -4.20 6.89
N TYR A 40 3.78 -4.92 7.07
CA TYR A 40 3.51 -5.82 8.19
C TYR A 40 3.40 -7.30 7.74
N PRO A 41 4.51 -7.95 7.35
CA PRO A 41 4.49 -9.32 6.86
C PRO A 41 4.01 -10.34 7.90
N GLU A 42 4.16 -10.05 9.20
CA GLU A 42 3.67 -10.89 10.30
C GLU A 42 2.14 -10.81 10.48
N LYS A 43 1.48 -9.75 10.00
CA LYS A 43 0.04 -9.53 10.08
C LYS A 43 -0.71 -9.92 8.81
N ALA A 44 -0.09 -9.73 7.64
CA ALA A 44 -0.69 -9.99 6.34
C ALA A 44 0.35 -10.54 5.34
N PRO A 45 0.91 -11.75 5.58
CA PRO A 45 2.05 -12.27 4.84
C PRO A 45 1.79 -12.41 3.33
N ASN A 46 0.61 -12.87 2.92
CA ASN A 46 0.28 -13.06 1.51
C ASN A 46 0.04 -11.74 0.79
N HIS A 47 -0.60 -10.77 1.47
CA HIS A 47 -0.83 -9.43 0.94
C HIS A 47 0.49 -8.66 0.79
N VAL A 48 1.36 -8.69 1.80
CA VAL A 48 2.69 -8.08 1.74
C VAL A 48 3.53 -8.70 0.62
N LYS A 49 3.52 -10.02 0.48
CA LYS A 49 4.25 -10.71 -0.60
C LYS A 49 3.76 -10.25 -1.98
N ARG A 50 2.44 -10.26 -2.22
CA ARG A 50 1.83 -9.79 -3.46
C ARG A 50 2.16 -8.34 -3.75
N PHE A 51 2.02 -7.48 -2.74
CA PHE A 51 2.29 -6.06 -2.85
C PHE A 51 3.75 -5.79 -3.26
N LYS A 52 4.72 -6.43 -2.58
CA LYS A 52 6.15 -6.32 -2.92
C LYS A 52 6.46 -6.87 -4.31
N GLU A 53 5.86 -7.97 -4.71
CA GLU A 53 6.02 -8.57 -6.04
C GLU A 53 5.59 -7.56 -7.13
N LEU A 54 4.41 -6.98 -7.01
CA LEU A 54 3.90 -6.01 -7.99
C LEU A 54 4.70 -4.70 -7.98
N ALA A 55 5.07 -4.19 -6.81
CA ALA A 55 5.85 -2.98 -6.66
C ALA A 55 7.25 -3.14 -7.27
N ASN A 56 7.99 -4.17 -6.87
CA ASN A 56 9.36 -4.40 -7.33
C ASN A 56 9.45 -4.75 -8.82
N SER A 57 8.38 -5.30 -9.40
CA SER A 57 8.28 -5.54 -10.86
C SER A 57 7.82 -4.31 -11.65
N GLY A 58 7.62 -3.15 -11.00
CA GLY A 58 7.20 -1.90 -11.63
C GLY A 58 5.73 -1.89 -12.09
N LYS A 59 4.90 -2.85 -11.64
CA LYS A 59 3.50 -2.93 -12.04
C LYS A 59 2.66 -1.77 -11.53
N TYR A 60 3.09 -1.11 -10.45
CA TYR A 60 2.44 0.08 -9.91
C TYR A 60 2.92 1.39 -10.54
N ASP A 61 4.04 1.38 -11.28
CA ASP A 61 4.56 2.59 -11.93
C ASP A 61 3.56 3.08 -13.00
N GLY A 62 3.16 4.35 -12.91
CA GLY A 62 2.15 4.95 -13.79
C GLY A 62 0.68 4.70 -13.39
N VAL A 63 0.41 3.91 -12.35
CA VAL A 63 -0.96 3.63 -11.89
C VAL A 63 -1.55 4.84 -11.17
N VAL A 64 -2.77 5.21 -11.55
CA VAL A 64 -3.46 6.41 -11.07
C VAL A 64 -4.24 6.18 -9.78
N PHE A 65 -4.35 7.22 -8.95
CA PHE A 65 -5.28 7.29 -7.82
C PHE A 65 -6.69 7.58 -8.35
N HIS A 66 -7.38 6.54 -8.79
CA HIS A 66 -8.66 6.65 -9.50
C HIS A 66 -9.84 7.03 -8.61
N ARG A 67 -9.72 6.81 -7.30
CA ARG A 67 -10.76 7.12 -6.31
C ARG A 67 -10.14 7.73 -5.06
N VAL A 68 -10.47 8.98 -4.78
CA VAL A 68 -9.93 9.73 -3.64
C VAL A 68 -11.06 10.47 -2.95
N ILE A 69 -11.35 10.10 -1.71
CA ILE A 69 -12.40 10.75 -0.90
C ILE A 69 -11.73 11.56 0.20
N ASP A 70 -11.95 12.87 0.17
CA ASP A 70 -11.41 13.78 1.18
C ASP A 70 -11.89 13.39 2.58
N GLY A 71 -10.99 13.45 3.57
CA GLY A 71 -11.28 13.02 4.94
C GLY A 71 -11.47 11.51 5.10
N PHE A 72 -11.23 10.69 4.04
CA PHE A 72 -11.34 9.24 4.15
C PHE A 72 -10.10 8.52 3.63
N MET A 73 -9.92 8.38 2.30
CA MET A 73 -8.80 7.59 1.76
C MET A 73 -8.48 7.94 0.30
N ALA A 74 -7.25 7.56 -0.14
CA ALA A 74 -6.81 7.56 -1.53
C ALA A 74 -6.65 6.11 -2.00
N GLN A 75 -7.44 5.65 -2.98
CA GLN A 75 -7.40 4.31 -3.56
C GLN A 75 -6.69 4.29 -4.90
N VAL A 76 -5.84 3.28 -5.07
CA VAL A 76 -4.93 3.09 -6.21
C VAL A 76 -4.70 1.60 -6.45
N GLY A 77 -3.91 1.25 -7.46
CA GLY A 77 -3.40 -0.12 -7.61
C GLY A 77 -4.18 -0.97 -8.62
N ASP A 78 -5.07 -0.38 -9.42
CA ASP A 78 -5.63 -1.08 -10.59
C ASP A 78 -4.57 -1.13 -11.70
N VAL A 79 -3.78 -2.19 -11.71
CA VAL A 79 -2.67 -2.37 -12.66
C VAL A 79 -3.15 -2.71 -14.09
N LYS A 80 -4.43 -3.03 -14.26
CA LYS A 80 -5.01 -3.40 -15.55
C LYS A 80 -5.57 -2.20 -16.32
N PHE A 81 -6.45 -1.44 -15.67
CA PHE A 81 -7.14 -0.31 -16.32
C PHE A 81 -6.71 1.05 -15.79
N GLY A 82 -6.03 1.07 -14.63
CA GLY A 82 -5.55 2.30 -13.99
C GLY A 82 -4.11 2.70 -14.32
N ASN A 83 -3.38 1.95 -15.14
CA ASN A 83 -2.00 2.30 -15.50
C ASN A 83 -1.97 3.24 -16.70
N SER A 84 -1.69 4.53 -16.45
CA SER A 84 -1.68 5.59 -17.47
C SER A 84 -0.62 5.43 -18.58
N SER A 85 0.32 4.50 -18.40
CA SER A 85 1.36 4.17 -19.39
C SER A 85 1.04 2.91 -20.20
N SER A 86 -0.10 2.26 -19.91
CA SER A 86 -0.54 1.02 -20.57
C SER A 86 -1.51 1.32 -21.73
N GLU A 87 -1.47 0.51 -22.78
CA GLU A 87 -2.46 0.53 -23.87
C GLU A 87 -3.88 0.19 -23.37
N ASN A 88 -4.00 -0.51 -22.24
CA ASN A 88 -5.28 -0.85 -21.61
C ASN A 88 -5.82 0.25 -20.68
N PHE A 89 -5.15 1.40 -20.59
CA PHE A 89 -5.60 2.48 -19.72
C PHE A 89 -7.00 2.96 -20.08
N ASP A 90 -7.90 2.86 -19.12
CA ASP A 90 -9.29 3.35 -19.26
C ASP A 90 -9.76 3.89 -17.91
N LEU A 91 -9.80 5.21 -17.79
CA LEU A 91 -10.18 5.87 -16.54
C LEU A 91 -11.62 5.55 -16.12
N ASN A 92 -12.52 5.29 -17.06
CA ASN A 92 -13.90 4.90 -16.75
C ASN A 92 -14.02 3.49 -16.15
N ARG A 93 -12.99 2.66 -16.37
CA ARG A 93 -12.90 1.29 -15.86
C ARG A 93 -11.92 1.17 -14.68
N ALA A 94 -11.09 2.21 -14.46
CA ALA A 94 -10.13 2.21 -13.35
C ALA A 94 -10.86 1.95 -12.02
N GLY A 95 -10.34 1.00 -11.25
CA GLY A 95 -10.97 0.51 -10.03
C GLY A 95 -11.73 -0.82 -10.21
N THR A 96 -11.94 -1.29 -11.45
CA THR A 96 -12.62 -2.58 -11.71
C THR A 96 -11.65 -3.72 -12.05
N GLY A 97 -10.37 -3.41 -12.28
CA GLY A 97 -9.35 -4.38 -12.65
C GLY A 97 -8.42 -4.76 -11.52
N GLY A 98 -7.46 -5.63 -11.84
CA GLY A 98 -6.41 -6.10 -10.93
C GLY A 98 -5.26 -6.70 -11.71
N SER A 99 -4.36 -7.41 -11.05
CA SER A 99 -3.31 -8.20 -11.68
C SER A 99 -3.88 -9.53 -12.22
N ASP A 100 -3.14 -10.18 -13.12
CA ASP A 100 -3.49 -11.52 -13.64
C ASP A 100 -3.25 -12.66 -12.63
N LEU A 101 -2.75 -12.31 -11.44
CA LEU A 101 -2.53 -13.26 -10.35
C LEU A 101 -3.85 -13.60 -9.63
N PRO A 102 -3.97 -14.77 -8.98
CA PRO A 102 -5.17 -15.14 -8.24
C PRO A 102 -5.51 -14.15 -7.12
N ASN A 103 -6.78 -14.01 -6.79
CA ASN A 103 -7.22 -13.23 -5.65
C ASN A 103 -6.64 -13.77 -4.33
N LEU A 104 -6.50 -12.90 -3.36
CA LEU A 104 -5.97 -13.20 -2.04
C LEU A 104 -7.12 -13.47 -1.06
N LYS A 105 -6.93 -14.48 -0.22
CA LYS A 105 -7.80 -14.68 0.95
C LYS A 105 -7.58 -13.57 1.96
N ALA A 106 -8.63 -13.19 2.67
CA ALA A 106 -8.56 -12.17 3.70
C ALA A 106 -7.55 -12.53 4.80
N GLU A 107 -6.77 -11.54 5.22
CA GLU A 107 -5.83 -11.61 6.36
C GLU A 107 -6.22 -10.49 7.36
N PHE A 108 -7.50 -10.47 7.78
CA PHE A 108 -8.00 -9.48 8.71
C PHE A 108 -7.25 -9.56 10.04
N ASN A 109 -6.89 -8.42 10.57
CA ASN A 109 -6.11 -8.30 11.79
C ASN A 109 -6.67 -7.20 12.72
N ASP A 110 -6.02 -6.98 13.84
CA ASP A 110 -6.43 -6.10 14.91
C ASP A 110 -5.87 -4.67 14.82
N ILE A 111 -5.10 -4.37 13.75
CA ILE A 111 -4.55 -3.02 13.56
C ILE A 111 -5.70 -2.07 13.16
N PRO A 112 -5.91 -0.96 13.90
CA PRO A 112 -6.98 -0.02 13.56
C PRO A 112 -6.66 0.77 12.29
N HIS A 113 -7.70 1.11 11.53
CA HIS A 113 -7.59 1.99 10.37
C HIS A 113 -7.49 3.45 10.82
N VAL A 114 -6.29 3.87 11.20
CA VAL A 114 -5.99 5.27 11.51
C VAL A 114 -5.31 5.96 10.34
N LYS A 115 -5.13 7.30 10.42
CA LYS A 115 -4.41 8.06 9.38
C LYS A 115 -3.06 7.40 9.03
N GLY A 116 -2.77 7.32 7.72
CA GLY A 116 -1.54 6.74 7.17
C GLY A 116 -1.54 5.21 7.02
N ILE A 117 -2.57 4.50 7.48
CA ILE A 117 -2.67 3.05 7.29
C ILE A 117 -2.87 2.70 5.81
N LEU A 118 -2.16 1.64 5.37
CA LEU A 118 -2.37 0.97 4.08
C LEU A 118 -3.23 -0.27 4.28
N SER A 119 -4.31 -0.37 3.52
CA SER A 119 -5.23 -1.51 3.57
C SER A 119 -5.65 -1.95 2.17
N MET A 120 -5.93 -3.25 1.99
CA MET A 120 -6.27 -3.80 0.67
C MET A 120 -7.72 -3.51 0.31
N ALA A 121 -7.91 -2.97 -0.89
CA ALA A 121 -9.23 -2.85 -1.48
C ALA A 121 -9.75 -4.22 -1.95
N ARG A 122 -11.06 -4.42 -1.89
CA ARG A 122 -11.75 -5.64 -2.30
C ARG A 122 -13.18 -5.36 -2.78
N SER A 123 -13.79 -6.33 -3.44
CA SER A 123 -15.23 -6.31 -3.72
C SER A 123 -16.06 -6.70 -2.48
N SER A 124 -17.31 -7.07 -2.66
CA SER A 124 -18.17 -7.59 -1.58
C SER A 124 -17.63 -8.90 -0.99
N ASP A 125 -16.98 -9.75 -1.81
CA ASP A 125 -16.33 -10.97 -1.32
C ASP A 125 -15.07 -10.61 -0.52
N PRO A 126 -14.94 -11.01 0.75
CA PRO A 126 -13.75 -10.81 1.56
C PRO A 126 -12.46 -11.38 0.94
N ASN A 127 -12.57 -12.41 0.11
CA ASN A 127 -11.46 -13.10 -0.53
C ASN A 127 -11.19 -12.61 -1.97
N SER A 128 -11.56 -11.38 -2.30
CA SER A 128 -11.41 -10.78 -3.63
C SER A 128 -10.30 -9.74 -3.74
N ALA A 129 -9.50 -9.53 -2.70
CA ALA A 129 -8.34 -8.65 -2.77
C ALA A 129 -7.35 -9.13 -3.84
N ASN A 130 -6.71 -8.20 -4.58
CA ASN A 130 -5.78 -8.56 -5.65
C ASN A 130 -4.56 -7.64 -5.70
N SER A 131 -4.68 -6.44 -6.31
CA SER A 131 -3.59 -5.47 -6.45
C SER A 131 -3.97 -4.09 -5.91
N GLN A 132 -5.27 -3.78 -5.80
CA GLN A 132 -5.72 -2.46 -5.36
C GLN A 132 -5.61 -2.29 -3.85
N PHE A 133 -5.20 -1.11 -3.43
CA PHE A 133 -5.07 -0.72 -2.02
C PHE A 133 -5.46 0.73 -1.83
N PHE A 134 -5.60 1.13 -0.57
CA PHE A 134 -5.85 2.52 -0.21
C PHE A 134 -4.99 2.96 0.99
N ILE A 135 -4.77 4.27 1.08
CA ILE A 135 -4.09 4.94 2.19
C ILE A 135 -5.13 5.82 2.90
N CYS A 136 -5.30 5.62 4.20
CA CYS A 136 -6.24 6.39 5.00
C CYS A 136 -5.75 7.84 5.20
N PHE A 137 -6.61 8.83 4.95
CA PHE A 137 -6.35 10.23 5.29
C PHE A 137 -6.71 10.56 6.73
N GLU A 138 -7.73 9.88 7.26
CA GLU A 138 -8.24 10.03 8.63
C GLU A 138 -8.62 8.66 9.19
N ASP A 139 -9.03 8.63 10.46
CA ASP A 139 -9.44 7.41 11.15
C ASP A 139 -10.74 6.85 10.55
N ALA A 140 -10.76 5.56 10.25
CA ALA A 140 -11.87 4.87 9.63
C ALA A 140 -12.24 3.57 10.40
N PRO A 141 -12.69 3.66 11.66
CA PRO A 141 -12.93 2.50 12.52
C PRO A 141 -14.00 1.53 11.98
N HIS A 142 -14.85 2.00 11.08
CA HIS A 142 -15.84 1.16 10.42
C HIS A 142 -15.23 0.10 9.46
N LEU A 143 -13.94 0.22 9.14
CA LEU A 143 -13.20 -0.76 8.33
C LEU A 143 -12.47 -1.81 9.18
N ASP A 144 -12.35 -1.60 10.50
CA ASP A 144 -11.58 -2.46 11.38
C ASP A 144 -12.08 -3.91 11.35
N ARG A 145 -11.13 -4.84 11.23
CA ARG A 145 -11.37 -6.28 11.10
C ARG A 145 -12.23 -6.69 9.89
N GLN A 146 -12.49 -5.78 8.96
CA GLN A 146 -13.26 -6.04 7.73
C GLN A 146 -12.39 -5.86 6.47
N TYR A 147 -11.24 -5.21 6.60
CA TYR A 147 -10.23 -5.04 5.56
C TYR A 147 -8.86 -5.46 6.07
N THR A 148 -8.00 -5.92 5.16
CA THR A 148 -6.65 -6.38 5.50
C THR A 148 -5.69 -5.21 5.56
N VAL A 149 -5.32 -4.79 6.77
CA VAL A 149 -4.21 -3.84 6.97
C VAL A 149 -2.90 -4.57 6.72
N PHE A 150 -2.00 -3.99 5.90
CA PHE A 150 -0.74 -4.62 5.54
C PHE A 150 0.48 -3.70 5.66
N GLY A 151 0.29 -2.42 6.06
CA GLY A 151 1.38 -1.46 6.25
C GLY A 151 0.89 -0.09 6.71
N ARG A 152 1.85 0.82 6.87
CA ARG A 152 1.58 2.23 7.20
C ARG A 152 2.61 3.15 6.56
N VAL A 153 2.22 4.40 6.34
CA VAL A 153 3.14 5.51 6.06
C VAL A 153 3.90 5.84 7.34
N VAL A 154 5.24 5.85 7.27
CA VAL A 154 6.12 6.24 8.38
C VAL A 154 6.72 7.62 8.17
N GLU A 155 6.87 8.07 6.91
CA GLU A 155 7.34 9.39 6.55
C GLU A 155 6.70 9.86 5.23
N GLY A 156 6.47 11.18 5.07
CA GLY A 156 5.93 11.77 3.84
C GLY A 156 4.40 11.76 3.74
N MET A 157 3.66 11.63 4.86
CA MET A 157 2.18 11.67 4.83
C MET A 157 1.65 12.99 4.27
N GLU A 158 2.37 14.11 4.44
CA GLU A 158 2.06 15.41 3.86
C GLU A 158 2.06 15.41 2.32
N PHE A 159 2.74 14.48 1.67
CA PHE A 159 2.70 14.28 0.22
C PHE A 159 1.48 13.46 -0.20
N VAL A 160 1.09 12.49 0.63
CA VAL A 160 -0.16 11.73 0.42
C VAL A 160 -1.37 12.65 0.57
N ASP A 161 -1.36 13.56 1.54
CA ASP A 161 -2.43 14.54 1.75
C ASP A 161 -2.64 15.49 0.54
N LYS A 162 -1.61 15.69 -0.31
CA LYS A 162 -1.67 16.50 -1.54
C LYS A 162 -2.30 15.78 -2.73
N ILE A 163 -2.48 14.46 -2.67
CA ILE A 163 -3.11 13.71 -3.76
C ILE A 163 -4.47 14.34 -4.07
N LYS A 164 -4.69 14.58 -5.37
CA LYS A 164 -5.90 15.23 -5.88
C LYS A 164 -7.15 14.49 -5.43
N LYS A 165 -8.04 15.20 -4.75
CA LYS A 165 -9.32 14.65 -4.28
C LYS A 165 -10.28 14.47 -5.45
N GLY A 166 -11.21 13.52 -5.29
CA GLY A 166 -12.24 13.25 -6.29
C GLY A 166 -13.16 14.43 -6.50
N ASP A 167 -13.47 14.68 -7.74
CA ASP A 167 -14.39 15.73 -8.22
C ASP A 167 -15.67 15.12 -8.82
N GLY A 168 -15.77 13.80 -8.86
CA GLY A 168 -16.91 13.03 -9.35
C GLY A 168 -17.60 12.16 -8.30
N PRO A 169 -18.64 11.40 -8.71
CA PRO A 169 -19.39 10.54 -7.81
C PRO A 169 -18.48 9.51 -7.11
N ASN A 170 -18.75 9.24 -5.83
CA ASN A 170 -18.02 8.27 -5.01
C ASN A 170 -16.51 8.53 -4.91
N GLY A 171 -16.06 9.78 -5.14
CA GLY A 171 -14.66 10.15 -5.09
C GLY A 171 -13.85 9.80 -6.35
N SER A 172 -14.51 9.56 -7.50
CA SER A 172 -13.81 9.40 -8.77
C SER A 172 -13.05 10.67 -9.15
N VAL A 173 -11.86 10.53 -9.72
CA VAL A 173 -10.94 11.64 -9.98
C VAL A 173 -10.79 11.86 -11.48
N SER A 174 -11.16 13.04 -11.99
CA SER A 174 -10.76 13.49 -13.32
C SER A 174 -9.32 13.99 -13.29
N ASN A 175 -8.46 13.61 -14.25
CA ASN A 175 -7.02 13.90 -14.25
C ASN A 175 -6.32 13.52 -12.92
N PRO A 176 -6.31 12.24 -12.54
CA PRO A 176 -5.77 11.78 -11.27
C PRO A 176 -4.25 11.88 -11.21
N ASP A 177 -3.72 12.07 -10.01
CA ASP A 177 -2.32 11.83 -9.70
C ASP A 177 -1.98 10.35 -9.90
N LYS A 178 -0.69 10.06 -10.08
CA LYS A 178 -0.21 8.70 -10.31
C LYS A 178 1.03 8.38 -9.48
N ILE A 179 1.26 7.10 -9.29
CA ILE A 179 2.51 6.57 -8.77
C ILE A 179 3.61 6.79 -9.84
N ILE A 180 4.70 7.46 -9.47
CA ILE A 180 5.88 7.59 -10.33
C ILE A 180 6.69 6.30 -10.30
N SER A 181 6.97 5.80 -9.10
CA SER A 181 7.58 4.49 -8.87
C SER A 181 7.26 3.97 -7.47
N PHE A 182 7.28 2.64 -7.29
CA PHE A 182 7.08 2.02 -6.00
C PHE A 182 8.03 0.84 -5.86
N LYS A 183 8.96 0.88 -4.88
CA LYS A 183 10.02 -0.13 -4.74
C LYS A 183 10.41 -0.34 -3.29
N SER A 184 10.98 -1.52 -3.00
CA SER A 184 11.68 -1.76 -1.73
C SER A 184 12.88 -0.81 -1.59
N LEU A 185 13.13 -0.38 -0.35
CA LEU A 185 14.29 0.42 0.03
C LEU A 185 15.57 -0.42 -0.04
#